data_125bbd8e9d37bff5792383866f4abbeb
#
_entry.id   125bbd8e9d37bff5792383866f4abbeb
#
_cell.length_a   1.000
_cell.length_b   1.000
_cell.length_c   1.000
_cell.angle_alpha   90.00
_cell.angle_beta   90.00
_cell.angle_gamma   90.00
#
_symmetry.space_group_name_H-M   'P 1'
#
loop_
_entity.id
_entity.type
_entity.pdbx_description
1 polymer ?
#
loop_
_entity_poly.entity_id
_entity_poly.type
_entity_poly.pdbx_seq_one_letter_code
_entity_poly.pdbx_strand_id
1 'polypeptide(L)'
;MWMEDDKGRPGFQDEEIQGAPPVVSRAELREKRMSEKITLNRYLYLQGQQFEHMLLAALDLQALLEILLVSMPRHFAFRVSELWLYDPEDVLAGLIVGNHRYGNHLQLQHDAFPMQELYDLEPDIALIDATDSRMFEVLKTEHGIEYALLLPLMDSGRMIGILSVYSKG
;
A
#
# COMPACT_ATOMS: atom_id res chain seq x y z
N MET A 1 -61.07 51.30 45.20
CA MET A 1 -59.76 51.53 45.77
C MET A 1 -59.01 50.20 45.75
N TRP A 2 -58.42 49.86 44.58
CA TRP A 2 -57.61 48.70 44.44
C TRP A 2 -56.37 49.14 43.63
N MET A 3 -55.20 49.02 44.25
CA MET A 3 -53.90 49.25 43.68
C MET A 3 -53.56 48.01 42.88
N GLU A 4 -53.25 48.14 41.60
CA GLU A 4 -52.63 47.15 40.74
C GLU A 4 -51.09 47.29 40.78
N ASP A 5 -50.49 46.29 41.34
CA ASP A 5 -48.99 46.10 41.33
C ASP A 5 -48.54 45.71 39.90
N ASP A 6 -47.87 46.60 39.28
CA ASP A 6 -47.15 46.34 38.03
C ASP A 6 -45.81 45.60 38.34
N LYS A 7 -45.83 44.28 38.29
CA LYS A 7 -44.62 43.45 38.40
C LYS A 7 -43.95 43.28 37.06
N GLY A 8 -42.79 43.88 36.97
CA GLY A 8 -41.89 43.88 35.84
C GLY A 8 -41.72 42.53 35.16
N ARG A 9 -41.75 42.55 33.84
CA ARG A 9 -41.34 41.46 32.97
C ARG A 9 -39.82 41.29 33.08
N PRO A 10 -39.32 40.04 33.25
CA PRO A 10 -37.89 39.78 33.13
C PRO A 10 -37.48 39.95 31.66
N GLY A 11 -36.49 40.81 31.44
CA GLY A 11 -35.87 40.98 30.12
C GLY A 11 -35.28 39.68 29.65
N PHE A 12 -35.69 39.25 28.45
CA PHE A 12 -34.97 38.22 27.69
C PHE A 12 -33.62 38.83 27.33
N GLN A 13 -32.58 38.36 27.96
CA GLN A 13 -31.21 38.54 27.45
C GLN A 13 -31.12 37.75 26.17
N ASP A 14 -30.86 38.46 25.06
CA ASP A 14 -30.43 37.86 23.81
C ASP A 14 -29.08 37.19 24.08
N GLU A 15 -29.09 35.89 24.38
CA GLU A 15 -27.89 35.07 24.26
C GLU A 15 -27.49 35.08 22.78
N GLU A 16 -26.49 35.88 22.46
CA GLU A 16 -25.73 35.77 21.22
C GLU A 16 -25.33 34.32 21.06
N ILE A 17 -25.97 33.64 20.13
CA ILE A 17 -25.56 32.31 19.65
C ILE A 17 -24.21 32.51 18.95
N GLN A 18 -23.12 32.48 19.72
CA GLN A 18 -21.76 32.47 19.20
C GLN A 18 -21.53 31.22 18.37
N GLY A 19 -21.42 31.46 17.06
CA GLY A 19 -20.60 30.60 16.21
C GLY A 19 -21.18 29.25 15.83
N ALA A 20 -22.23 29.22 15.00
CA ALA A 20 -22.41 28.05 14.14
C ALA A 20 -21.15 27.92 13.26
N PRO A 21 -20.54 26.71 13.18
CA PRO A 21 -19.37 26.50 12.34
C PRO A 21 -19.70 26.90 10.89
N PRO A 22 -18.78 27.53 10.16
CA PRO A 22 -19.05 28.01 8.82
C PRO A 22 -19.54 26.84 7.96
N VAL A 23 -20.70 27.00 7.34
CA VAL A 23 -21.27 26.01 6.42
C VAL A 23 -20.41 26.02 5.16
N VAL A 24 -19.45 25.11 5.12
CA VAL A 24 -18.58 24.90 3.94
C VAL A 24 -19.47 24.46 2.78
N SER A 25 -19.44 25.20 1.68
CA SER A 25 -20.27 24.90 0.52
C SER A 25 -19.83 23.56 -0.13
N ARG A 26 -20.77 22.89 -0.82
CA ARG A 26 -20.42 21.66 -1.57
C ARG A 26 -19.38 21.89 -2.63
N ALA A 27 -19.29 23.11 -3.18
CA ALA A 27 -18.29 23.50 -4.17
C ALA A 27 -16.90 23.55 -3.54
N GLU A 28 -16.73 24.18 -2.38
CA GLU A 28 -15.48 24.26 -1.64
C GLU A 28 -14.98 22.87 -1.21
N LEU A 29 -15.89 21.99 -0.77
CA LEU A 29 -15.53 20.60 -0.44
C LEU A 29 -15.04 19.82 -1.67
N ARG A 30 -15.64 20.04 -2.85
CA ARG A 30 -15.21 19.40 -4.09
C ARG A 30 -13.84 19.92 -4.52
N GLU A 31 -13.64 21.23 -4.47
CA GLU A 31 -12.38 21.88 -4.83
C GLU A 31 -11.24 21.40 -3.91
N LYS A 32 -11.49 21.36 -2.59
CA LYS A 32 -10.54 20.83 -1.63
C LYS A 32 -10.16 19.37 -1.93
N ARG A 33 -11.15 18.49 -2.15
CA ARG A 33 -10.90 17.08 -2.49
C ARG A 33 -10.15 16.92 -3.81
N MET A 34 -10.41 17.77 -4.80
CA MET A 34 -9.71 17.76 -6.07
C MET A 34 -8.26 18.18 -5.90
N SER A 35 -8.00 19.24 -5.15
CA SER A 35 -6.66 19.72 -4.81
C SER A 35 -5.86 18.65 -4.03
N GLU A 36 -6.47 18.01 -3.04
CA GLU A 36 -5.86 16.90 -2.30
C GLU A 36 -5.48 15.72 -3.21
N LYS A 37 -6.37 15.34 -4.14
CA LYS A 37 -6.09 14.27 -5.11
C LYS A 37 -4.95 14.62 -6.05
N ILE A 38 -4.90 15.87 -6.56
CA ILE A 38 -3.81 16.33 -7.44
C ILE A 38 -2.48 16.28 -6.69
N THR A 39 -2.46 16.74 -5.44
CA THR A 39 -1.26 16.75 -4.60
C THR A 39 -0.79 15.31 -4.32
N LEU A 40 -1.71 14.41 -3.98
CA LEU A 40 -1.41 13.01 -3.75
C LEU A 40 -0.87 12.33 -5.03
N ASN A 41 -1.52 12.52 -6.17
CA ASN A 41 -1.07 11.95 -7.44
C ASN A 41 0.32 12.44 -7.83
N ARG A 42 0.59 13.75 -7.64
CA ARG A 42 1.93 14.29 -7.88
C ARG A 42 2.98 13.68 -6.96
N TYR A 43 2.65 13.52 -5.68
CA TYR A 43 3.52 12.88 -4.72
C TYR A 43 3.83 11.43 -5.12
N LEU A 44 2.80 10.63 -5.44
CA LEU A 44 2.96 9.23 -5.87
C LEU A 44 3.78 9.11 -7.16
N TYR A 45 3.57 10.04 -8.10
CA TYR A 45 4.36 10.07 -9.34
C TYR A 45 5.85 10.33 -9.06
N LEU A 46 6.16 11.31 -8.21
CA LEU A 46 7.55 11.60 -7.84
C LEU A 46 8.21 10.44 -7.08
N GLN A 47 7.47 9.79 -6.18
CA GLN A 47 7.94 8.60 -5.48
C GLN A 47 8.23 7.45 -6.48
N GLY A 48 7.33 7.25 -7.44
CA GLY A 48 7.52 6.24 -8.50
C GLY A 48 8.78 6.51 -9.34
N GLN A 49 8.98 7.76 -9.77
CA GLN A 49 10.19 8.13 -10.52
C GLN A 49 11.48 7.91 -9.71
N GLN A 50 11.49 8.28 -8.43
CA GLN A 50 12.65 8.06 -7.57
C GLN A 50 12.95 6.58 -7.43
N PHE A 51 11.93 5.76 -7.27
CA PHE A 51 12.08 4.32 -7.17
C PHE A 51 12.58 3.69 -8.48
N GLU A 52 12.05 4.12 -9.62
CA GLU A 52 12.54 3.74 -10.95
C GLU A 52 14.05 4.04 -11.11
N HIS A 53 14.49 5.22 -10.70
CA HIS A 53 15.90 5.57 -10.72
C HIS A 53 16.74 4.65 -9.83
N MET A 54 16.22 4.23 -8.67
CA MET A 54 16.90 3.26 -7.81
C MET A 54 17.06 1.90 -8.52
N LEU A 55 15.99 1.43 -9.18
CA LEU A 55 16.03 0.17 -9.93
C LEU A 55 17.03 0.22 -11.09
N LEU A 56 17.02 1.31 -11.86
CA LEU A 56 17.94 1.50 -12.98
C LEU A 56 19.41 1.68 -12.54
N ALA A 57 19.65 2.09 -11.32
CA ALA A 57 20.98 2.20 -10.74
C ALA A 57 21.52 0.88 -10.17
N ALA A 58 20.70 -0.17 -10.10
CA ALA A 58 21.14 -1.48 -9.64
C ALA A 58 22.16 -2.06 -10.62
N LEU A 59 23.37 -2.37 -10.15
CA LEU A 59 24.46 -2.86 -10.98
C LEU A 59 24.51 -4.39 -11.09
N ASP A 60 23.84 -5.07 -10.18
CA ASP A 60 23.80 -6.52 -10.09
C ASP A 60 22.50 -7.03 -9.45
N LEU A 61 22.31 -8.33 -9.48
CA LEU A 61 21.13 -8.99 -8.92
C LEU A 61 21.00 -8.72 -7.42
N GLN A 62 22.09 -8.68 -6.69
CA GLN A 62 22.05 -8.47 -5.24
C GLN A 62 21.60 -7.05 -4.89
N ALA A 63 22.07 -6.04 -5.62
CA ALA A 63 21.59 -4.66 -5.49
C ALA A 63 20.09 -4.55 -5.82
N LEU A 64 19.63 -5.24 -6.86
CA LEU A 64 18.21 -5.29 -7.22
C LEU A 64 17.37 -5.91 -6.11
N LEU A 65 17.79 -7.03 -5.54
CA LEU A 65 17.09 -7.68 -4.42
C LEU A 65 17.03 -6.79 -3.17
N GLU A 66 18.12 -6.08 -2.86
CA GLU A 66 18.16 -5.13 -1.76
C GLU A 66 17.14 -3.97 -1.97
N ILE A 67 17.02 -3.50 -3.21
CA ILE A 67 16.03 -2.48 -3.55
C ILE A 67 14.61 -3.03 -3.39
N LEU A 68 14.31 -4.19 -3.93
CA LEU A 68 12.96 -4.76 -3.92
C LEU A 68 12.53 -5.24 -2.53
N LEU A 69 13.42 -5.85 -1.76
CA LEU A 69 13.06 -6.49 -0.50
C LEU A 69 13.26 -5.60 0.74
N VAL A 70 14.16 -4.61 0.65
CA VAL A 70 14.50 -3.76 1.80
C VAL A 70 14.14 -2.30 1.57
N SER A 71 14.50 -1.74 0.41
CA SER A 71 14.30 -0.31 0.14
C SER A 71 12.87 0.03 -0.25
N MET A 72 12.23 -0.79 -1.08
CA MET A 72 10.87 -0.56 -1.58
C MET A 72 9.83 -0.49 -0.45
N PRO A 73 9.77 -1.41 0.54
CA PRO A 73 8.85 -1.28 1.65
C PRO A 73 8.99 0.04 2.40
N ARG A 74 10.22 0.47 2.63
CA ARG A 74 10.48 1.75 3.32
C ARG A 74 10.10 2.95 2.48
N HIS A 75 10.38 2.90 1.18
CA HIS A 75 10.13 4.00 0.24
C HIS A 75 8.64 4.28 0.06
N PHE A 76 7.82 3.23 -0.01
CA PHE A 76 6.38 3.33 -0.19
C PHE A 76 5.57 3.13 1.10
N ALA A 77 6.23 3.05 2.24
CA ALA A 77 5.60 2.78 3.54
C ALA A 77 4.80 1.46 3.59
N PHE A 78 5.20 0.46 2.80
CA PHE A 78 4.70 -0.90 2.95
C PHE A 78 5.28 -1.55 4.20
N ARG A 79 4.59 -2.56 4.71
CA ARG A 79 5.10 -3.31 5.86
C ARG A 79 6.28 -4.19 5.47
N VAL A 80 6.11 -4.93 4.40
CA VAL A 80 7.09 -5.91 3.91
C VAL A 80 6.87 -6.18 2.42
N SER A 81 7.91 -6.65 1.74
CA SER A 81 7.83 -7.24 0.41
C SER A 81 8.40 -8.64 0.42
N GLU A 82 7.92 -9.47 -0.48
CA GLU A 82 8.36 -10.84 -0.70
C GLU A 82 8.54 -11.06 -2.19
N LEU A 83 9.57 -11.82 -2.56
CA LEU A 83 9.89 -12.12 -3.95
C LEU A 83 10.01 -13.64 -4.13
N TRP A 84 9.19 -14.18 -5.02
CA TRP A 84 9.25 -15.56 -5.46
C TRP A 84 9.82 -15.59 -6.86
N LEU A 85 10.88 -16.39 -7.09
CA LEU A 85 11.53 -16.52 -8.39
C LEU A 85 11.59 -17.99 -8.79
N TYR A 86 11.34 -18.25 -10.05
CA TYR A 86 11.50 -19.56 -10.66
C TYR A 86 12.98 -19.82 -10.98
N ASP A 87 13.57 -20.82 -10.34
CA ASP A 87 14.99 -21.16 -10.47
C ASP A 87 15.17 -22.69 -10.51
N PRO A 88 14.73 -23.35 -11.62
CA PRO A 88 14.73 -24.81 -11.72
C PRO A 88 16.15 -25.41 -11.73
N GLU A 89 17.15 -24.63 -12.08
CA GLU A 89 18.53 -25.08 -12.25
C GLU A 89 19.50 -24.54 -11.18
N ASP A 90 18.96 -23.92 -10.11
CA ASP A 90 19.74 -23.30 -9.03
C ASP A 90 20.72 -22.21 -9.49
N VAL A 91 20.46 -21.60 -10.65
CA VAL A 91 21.33 -20.55 -11.22
C VAL A 91 21.28 -19.30 -10.36
N LEU A 92 20.09 -18.85 -9.99
CA LEU A 92 19.90 -17.68 -9.13
C LEU A 92 20.41 -17.97 -7.72
N ALA A 93 20.18 -19.17 -7.20
CA ALA A 93 20.71 -19.59 -5.92
C ALA A 93 22.23 -19.50 -5.86
N GLY A 94 22.91 -19.86 -6.95
CA GLY A 94 24.36 -19.72 -7.08
C GLY A 94 24.87 -18.29 -7.19
N LEU A 95 24.07 -17.38 -7.77
CA LEU A 95 24.43 -15.97 -7.95
C LEU A 95 24.14 -15.12 -6.71
N ILE A 96 23.13 -15.50 -5.91
CA ILE A 96 22.70 -14.75 -4.72
C ILE A 96 23.54 -15.20 -3.52
N VAL A 97 24.63 -14.50 -3.28
CA VAL A 97 25.48 -14.73 -2.11
C VAL A 97 24.76 -14.25 -0.85
N GLY A 98 24.60 -15.16 0.12
CA GLY A 98 23.96 -14.81 1.40
C GLY A 98 22.45 -14.62 1.30
N ASN A 99 21.76 -15.43 0.50
CA ASN A 99 20.30 -15.43 0.37
C ASN A 99 19.56 -15.57 1.73
N HIS A 100 20.19 -16.23 2.72
CA HIS A 100 19.72 -16.30 4.09
C HIS A 100 19.49 -14.92 4.74
N ARG A 101 20.11 -13.86 4.20
CA ARG A 101 19.90 -12.48 4.65
C ARG A 101 18.47 -12.00 4.44
N TYR A 102 17.82 -12.50 3.40
CA TYR A 102 16.43 -12.13 3.09
C TYR A 102 15.41 -13.05 3.78
N GLY A 103 15.86 -14.15 4.40
CA GLY A 103 15.00 -15.11 5.09
C GLY A 103 13.86 -15.61 4.21
N ASN A 104 12.64 -15.57 4.74
CA ASN A 104 11.45 -16.00 4.01
C ASN A 104 10.97 -14.97 2.96
N HIS A 105 11.60 -13.80 2.87
CA HIS A 105 11.21 -12.77 1.91
C HIS A 105 11.73 -13.04 0.49
N LEU A 106 12.68 -13.95 0.33
CA LEU A 106 13.15 -14.45 -0.96
C LEU A 106 12.92 -15.95 -1.06
N GLN A 107 12.07 -16.37 -1.98
CA GLN A 107 11.74 -17.76 -2.23
C GLN A 107 12.22 -18.14 -3.65
N LEU A 108 13.13 -19.10 -3.74
CA LEU A 108 13.56 -19.69 -5.02
C LEU A 108 12.80 -21.00 -5.22
N GLN A 109 12.06 -21.08 -6.31
CA GLN A 109 11.15 -22.20 -6.61
C GLN A 109 11.69 -23.00 -7.79
N HIS A 110 11.84 -24.32 -7.61
CA HIS A 110 12.21 -25.24 -8.69
C HIS A 110 11.02 -25.57 -9.60
N ASP A 111 9.78 -25.38 -9.09
CA ASP A 111 8.56 -25.61 -9.82
C ASP A 111 7.81 -24.29 -10.00
N ALA A 112 7.36 -24.02 -11.23
CA ALA A 112 6.55 -22.84 -11.54
C ALA A 112 5.09 -23.02 -11.14
N PHE A 113 4.63 -24.25 -10.89
CA PHE A 113 3.22 -24.56 -10.64
C PHE A 113 2.63 -23.78 -9.45
N PRO A 114 3.29 -23.66 -8.29
CA PRO A 114 2.73 -22.89 -7.18
C PRO A 114 2.48 -21.42 -7.54
N MET A 115 3.32 -20.82 -8.38
CA MET A 115 3.14 -19.44 -8.81
C MET A 115 2.03 -19.30 -9.85
N GLN A 116 1.88 -20.28 -10.75
CA GLN A 116 0.83 -20.30 -11.77
C GLN A 116 -0.55 -20.53 -11.15
N GLU A 117 -0.66 -21.39 -10.14
CA GLU A 117 -1.89 -21.66 -9.42
C GLU A 117 -2.45 -20.40 -8.73
N LEU A 118 -1.57 -19.47 -8.34
CA LEU A 118 -1.97 -18.19 -7.77
C LEU A 118 -2.77 -17.29 -8.70
N TYR A 119 -2.55 -17.40 -9.98
CA TYR A 119 -3.07 -16.48 -11.00
C TYR A 119 -4.15 -17.07 -11.89
N ASP A 120 -4.67 -18.28 -11.64
CA ASP A 120 -5.76 -18.88 -12.39
C ASP A 120 -5.68 -18.64 -13.92
N LEU A 121 -4.45 -18.69 -14.51
CA LEU A 121 -4.19 -18.58 -15.95
C LEU A 121 -3.98 -17.17 -16.54
N GLU A 122 -4.36 -16.09 -15.88
CA GLU A 122 -4.12 -14.73 -16.39
C GLU A 122 -3.25 -13.93 -15.42
N PRO A 123 -1.93 -13.78 -15.70
CA PRO A 123 -1.03 -13.03 -14.84
C PRO A 123 -1.29 -11.52 -14.96
N ASP A 124 -2.06 -10.99 -14.04
CA ASP A 124 -2.34 -9.56 -13.91
C ASP A 124 -1.99 -9.09 -12.48
N ILE A 125 -1.85 -7.79 -12.31
CA ILE A 125 -1.65 -7.20 -10.99
C ILE A 125 -2.91 -7.43 -10.15
N ALA A 126 -2.76 -8.13 -9.03
CA ALA A 126 -3.86 -8.45 -8.14
C ALA A 126 -3.73 -7.76 -6.78
N LEU A 127 -4.78 -7.06 -6.37
CA LEU A 127 -4.94 -6.60 -4.99
C LEU A 127 -5.83 -7.60 -4.26
N ILE A 128 -5.30 -8.23 -3.22
CA ILE A 128 -6.00 -9.23 -2.42
C ILE A 128 -6.08 -8.78 -0.97
N ASP A 129 -7.12 -9.20 -0.27
CA ASP A 129 -7.28 -8.95 1.16
C ASP A 129 -6.88 -10.17 2.01
N ALA A 130 -6.83 -10.01 3.32
CA ALA A 130 -6.40 -11.05 4.26
C ALA A 130 -7.25 -12.33 4.27
N THR A 131 -8.43 -12.30 3.63
CA THR A 131 -9.35 -13.45 3.55
C THR A 131 -9.16 -14.25 2.27
N ASP A 132 -8.42 -13.73 1.28
CA ASP A 132 -8.15 -14.40 0.02
C ASP A 132 -7.25 -15.62 0.25
N SER A 133 -7.65 -16.77 -0.31
CA SER A 133 -6.89 -18.02 -0.20
C SER A 133 -5.51 -17.97 -0.88
N ARG A 134 -5.31 -16.99 -1.78
CA ARG A 134 -4.01 -16.72 -2.42
C ARG A 134 -3.04 -15.99 -1.50
N MET A 135 -3.47 -15.62 -0.32
CA MET A 135 -2.61 -14.98 0.67
C MET A 135 -1.75 -16.01 1.37
N PHE A 136 -0.50 -15.96 1.08
CA PHE A 136 0.49 -16.94 1.43
C PHE A 136 1.04 -16.88 2.84
N GLU A 137 2.02 -17.76 3.04
CA GLU A 137 2.67 -18.10 4.29
C GLU A 137 3.22 -16.91 5.08
N VAL A 138 3.64 -15.83 4.41
CA VAL A 138 4.06 -14.59 5.10
C VAL A 138 2.92 -14.03 5.95
N LEU A 139 1.68 -14.12 5.48
CA LEU A 139 0.53 -13.65 6.27
C LEU A 139 0.21 -14.53 7.46
N LYS A 140 0.54 -15.81 7.41
CA LYS A 140 0.36 -16.71 8.55
C LYS A 140 1.31 -16.36 9.69
N THR A 141 2.45 -15.75 9.39
CA THR A 141 3.48 -15.40 10.37
C THR A 141 3.45 -13.92 10.78
N GLU A 142 2.93 -13.03 9.93
CA GLU A 142 2.92 -11.59 10.16
C GLU A 142 1.52 -11.08 10.55
N HIS A 143 1.28 -10.88 11.83
CA HIS A 143 0.02 -10.30 12.32
C HIS A 143 -0.18 -8.85 11.84
N GLY A 144 -1.40 -8.53 11.41
CA GLY A 144 -1.83 -7.16 11.08
C GLY A 144 -1.54 -6.72 9.65
N ILE A 145 -1.44 -7.65 8.70
CA ILE A 145 -1.54 -7.38 7.26
C ILE A 145 -3.02 -7.41 6.88
N GLU A 146 -3.48 -6.40 6.13
CA GLU A 146 -4.85 -6.35 5.63
C GLU A 146 -4.93 -6.56 4.13
N TYR A 147 -3.93 -6.08 3.39
CA TYR A 147 -3.91 -6.16 1.93
C TYR A 147 -2.55 -6.59 1.42
N ALA A 148 -2.56 -7.32 0.31
CA ALA A 148 -1.38 -7.62 -0.47
C ALA A 148 -1.60 -7.22 -1.93
N LEU A 149 -0.55 -6.64 -2.54
CA LEU A 149 -0.46 -6.41 -3.97
C LEU A 149 0.48 -7.45 -4.55
N LEU A 150 -0.02 -8.24 -5.49
CA LEU A 150 0.74 -9.26 -6.21
C LEU A 150 1.09 -8.74 -7.60
N LEU A 151 2.37 -8.72 -7.93
CA LEU A 151 2.89 -8.27 -9.21
C LEU A 151 3.60 -9.45 -9.90
N PRO A 152 3.02 -10.02 -10.96
CA PRO A 152 3.65 -11.08 -11.72
C PRO A 152 4.86 -10.55 -12.48
N LEU A 153 5.97 -11.24 -12.40
CA LEU A 153 7.15 -10.95 -13.17
C LEU A 153 7.16 -11.86 -14.40
N MET A 154 7.11 -11.23 -15.56
CA MET A 154 6.96 -11.92 -16.84
C MET A 154 8.21 -11.76 -17.69
N ASP A 155 8.66 -12.84 -18.30
CA ASP A 155 9.64 -12.85 -19.38
C ASP A 155 9.06 -13.60 -20.58
N SER A 156 8.97 -12.89 -21.71
CA SER A 156 8.53 -13.47 -23.00
C SER A 156 7.22 -14.28 -22.90
N GLY A 157 6.27 -13.80 -22.08
CA GLY A 157 4.97 -14.46 -21.85
C GLY A 157 5.00 -15.60 -20.82
N ARG A 158 6.13 -15.84 -20.18
CA ARG A 158 6.27 -16.85 -19.12
C ARG A 158 6.42 -16.15 -17.77
N MET A 159 5.73 -16.65 -16.77
CA MET A 159 5.92 -16.17 -15.39
C MET A 159 7.25 -16.68 -14.85
N ILE A 160 8.12 -15.76 -14.46
CA ILE A 160 9.44 -16.05 -13.88
C ILE A 160 9.49 -15.72 -12.39
N GLY A 161 8.44 -15.11 -11.85
CA GLY A 161 8.36 -14.80 -10.44
C GLY A 161 7.11 -14.00 -10.06
N ILE A 162 7.00 -13.72 -8.78
CA ILE A 162 5.96 -12.86 -8.19
C ILE A 162 6.63 -11.95 -7.17
N LEU A 163 6.40 -10.66 -7.30
CA LEU A 163 6.71 -9.70 -6.26
C LEU A 163 5.42 -9.36 -5.50
N SER A 164 5.42 -9.64 -4.21
CA SER A 164 4.30 -9.34 -3.32
C SER A 164 4.67 -8.20 -2.39
N VAL A 165 3.78 -7.24 -2.22
CA VAL A 165 3.93 -6.16 -1.24
C VAL A 165 2.73 -6.12 -0.32
N TYR A 166 2.99 -5.96 0.97
CA TYR A 166 1.99 -6.08 2.01
C TYR A 166 1.84 -4.76 2.76
N SER A 167 0.59 -4.36 3.02
CA SER A 167 0.30 -3.17 3.80
C SER A 167 -0.47 -3.47 5.06
N LYS A 168 -0.34 -2.58 6.06
CA LYS A 168 -1.33 -2.44 7.13
C LYS A 168 -2.49 -1.61 6.60
N GLY A 169 -3.70 -1.92 7.05
CA GLY A 169 -4.83 -1.04 6.90
C GLY A 169 -4.72 0.21 7.77
#